data_3162976ef30f2c5a486f20555acbcaba
#
_entry.id   3162976ef30f2c5a486f20555acbcaba
#
_cell.length_a   1.000
_cell.length_b   1.000
_cell.length_c   1.000
_cell.angle_alpha   90.00
_cell.angle_beta   90.00
_cell.angle_gamma   90.00
#
_symmetry.space_group_name_H-M   'P 1'
#
loop_
_entity.id
_entity.type
_entity.pdbx_description
1 polymer ?
#
loop_
_entity_poly.entity_id
_entity_poly.type
_entity_poly.pdbx_seq_one_letter_code
_entity_poly.pdbx_strand_id
1 'polypeptide(L)'
;MERIIEPELMDDDRQARAYAHADFSTSNQWFVDHLVADFPTALRSVVDLGCGPADVVIRLARTKPGVHITAIDGAAAMIAMARDAVQAAGLEQQITLIEGYIPGVPLADHTFDAILSKDFLHHLPDPMILWHEVRRIGKPSAVVYIMDLFRPATPDDARVIVERVAAGEAPILKTDFFNSLCAAFTPTEVEDQLRAASLPLTVEPVSERHMLIKGRLAG
;
A
#
# COMPACT_ATOMS: atom_id res chain seq x y z
N MET A 1 -11.26 3.38 -19.57
CA MET A 1 -10.64 2.23 -20.25
C MET A 1 -10.88 0.96 -19.44
N GLU A 2 -10.81 -0.24 -20.05
CA GLU A 2 -10.84 -1.49 -19.32
C GLU A 2 -9.60 -1.67 -18.43
N ARG A 3 -9.75 -2.37 -17.32
CA ARG A 3 -8.65 -2.73 -16.43
C ARG A 3 -7.79 -3.80 -17.08
N ILE A 4 -6.48 -3.60 -17.08
CA ILE A 4 -5.50 -4.58 -17.55
C ILE A 4 -4.72 -5.04 -16.33
N ILE A 5 -4.90 -6.29 -15.93
CA ILE A 5 -4.22 -6.84 -14.75
C ILE A 5 -2.70 -6.85 -15.01
N GLU A 6 -1.94 -6.36 -14.06
CA GLU A 6 -0.49 -6.40 -14.11
C GLU A 6 0.00 -7.81 -13.73
N PRO A 7 0.74 -8.49 -14.61
CA PRO A 7 1.06 -9.91 -14.39
C PRO A 7 2.20 -10.16 -13.40
N GLU A 8 2.84 -9.12 -12.85
CA GLU A 8 4.12 -9.29 -12.19
C GLU A 8 4.16 -8.82 -10.75
N LEU A 9 4.63 -9.73 -9.88
CA LEU A 9 5.31 -9.40 -8.64
C LEU A 9 6.67 -8.80 -8.97
N MET A 10 7.14 -7.79 -8.22
CA MET A 10 8.46 -7.19 -8.40
C MET A 10 9.60 -8.15 -7.94
N ASP A 11 9.67 -9.33 -8.55
CA ASP A 11 10.67 -10.36 -8.26
C ASP A 11 11.94 -10.24 -9.13
N ASP A 12 11.95 -9.41 -10.18
CA ASP A 12 13.18 -9.09 -10.92
C ASP A 12 14.04 -8.12 -10.12
N ASP A 13 15.24 -8.53 -9.76
CA ASP A 13 16.20 -7.73 -8.98
C ASP A 13 16.45 -6.33 -9.57
N ARG A 14 16.42 -6.18 -10.90
CA ARG A 14 16.65 -4.87 -11.55
C ARG A 14 15.43 -3.97 -11.38
N GLN A 15 14.24 -4.51 -11.50
CA GLN A 15 12.98 -3.80 -11.33
C GLN A 15 12.83 -3.39 -9.87
N ALA A 16 13.04 -4.32 -8.92
CA ALA A 16 12.99 -4.05 -7.49
C ALA A 16 13.98 -2.97 -7.06
N ARG A 17 15.24 -3.02 -7.57
CA ARG A 17 16.25 -1.97 -7.30
C ARG A 17 15.87 -0.63 -7.92
N ALA A 18 15.36 -0.62 -9.16
CA ALA A 18 14.91 0.61 -9.80
C ALA A 18 13.78 1.26 -8.98
N TYR A 19 12.80 0.46 -8.53
CA TYR A 19 11.72 0.92 -7.67
C TYR A 19 12.24 1.48 -6.34
N ALA A 20 13.14 0.77 -5.66
CA ALA A 20 13.69 1.20 -4.38
C ALA A 20 14.55 2.48 -4.47
N HIS A 21 15.10 2.79 -5.66
CA HIS A 21 15.86 4.03 -5.92
C HIS A 21 14.98 5.20 -6.38
N ALA A 22 13.74 4.95 -6.77
CA ALA A 22 12.81 6.01 -7.14
C ALA A 22 12.42 6.86 -5.91
N ASP A 23 12.24 8.16 -6.13
CA ASP A 23 11.89 9.08 -5.03
C ASP A 23 10.37 9.12 -4.78
N PHE A 24 9.92 8.28 -3.87
CA PHE A 24 8.56 8.30 -3.35
C PHE A 24 8.41 9.10 -2.04
N SER A 25 9.46 9.78 -1.60
CA SER A 25 9.54 10.42 -0.27
C SER A 25 8.38 11.36 0.01
N THR A 26 7.98 12.19 -0.96
CA THR A 26 6.88 13.13 -0.81
C THR A 26 5.53 12.44 -0.59
N SER A 27 5.21 11.42 -1.40
CA SER A 27 3.93 10.71 -1.28
C SER A 27 3.88 9.82 -0.03
N ASN A 28 5.01 9.18 0.33
CA ASN A 28 5.11 8.35 1.52
C ASN A 28 5.04 9.19 2.81
N GLN A 29 5.68 10.37 2.82
CA GLN A 29 5.57 11.28 3.96
C GLN A 29 4.15 11.83 4.07
N TRP A 30 3.53 12.24 2.96
CA TRP A 30 2.14 12.68 2.94
C TRP A 30 1.19 11.64 3.54
N PHE A 31 1.36 10.37 3.13
CA PHE A 31 0.55 9.26 3.65
C PHE A 31 0.67 9.13 5.18
N VAL A 32 1.88 9.13 5.71
CA VAL A 32 2.13 8.99 7.16
C VAL A 32 1.61 10.20 7.93
N ASP A 33 1.84 11.42 7.45
CA ASP A 33 1.41 12.64 8.12
C ASP A 33 -0.13 12.70 8.25
N HIS A 34 -0.84 12.36 7.16
CA HIS A 34 -2.30 12.35 7.17
C HIS A 34 -2.88 11.20 7.99
N LEU A 35 -2.28 10.00 7.93
CA LEU A 35 -2.66 8.89 8.80
C LEU A 35 -2.59 9.29 10.28
N VAL A 36 -1.48 9.91 10.68
CA VAL A 36 -1.27 10.33 12.07
C VAL A 36 -2.19 11.47 12.47
N ALA A 37 -2.49 12.39 11.57
CA ALA A 37 -3.42 13.49 11.81
C ALA A 37 -4.87 12.98 11.95
N ASP A 38 -5.31 12.09 11.07
CA ASP A 38 -6.66 11.53 11.06
C ASP A 38 -6.92 10.58 12.25
N PHE A 39 -5.88 9.83 12.68
CA PHE A 39 -6.01 8.78 13.70
C PHE A 39 -4.88 8.84 14.76
N PRO A 40 -4.77 9.91 15.54
CA PRO A 40 -3.59 10.17 16.39
C PRO A 40 -3.40 9.16 17.53
N THR A 41 -4.45 8.45 17.95
CA THR A 41 -4.41 7.57 19.14
C THR A 41 -4.54 6.07 18.83
N ALA A 42 -4.82 5.70 17.57
CA ALA A 42 -5.22 4.34 17.20
C ALA A 42 -4.06 3.44 16.74
N LEU A 43 -2.82 3.91 16.75
CA LEU A 43 -1.70 3.25 16.09
C LEU A 43 -0.76 2.60 17.13
N ARG A 44 -1.14 1.43 17.66
CA ARG A 44 -0.29 0.64 18.57
C ARG A 44 0.21 -0.63 17.91
N SER A 45 -0.68 -1.47 17.40
CA SER A 45 -0.39 -2.68 16.64
C SER A 45 -0.86 -2.44 15.21
N VAL A 46 0.06 -2.29 14.30
CA VAL A 46 -0.19 -1.91 12.90
C VAL A 46 0.28 -3.03 11.99
N VAL A 47 -0.47 -3.29 10.92
CA VAL A 47 0.01 -4.12 9.81
C VAL A 47 0.06 -3.27 8.54
N ASP A 48 1.09 -3.49 7.73
CA ASP A 48 1.22 -2.92 6.38
C ASP A 48 1.25 -4.06 5.36
N LEU A 49 0.27 -4.07 4.46
CA LEU A 49 0.08 -5.09 3.44
C LEU A 49 0.64 -4.59 2.10
N GLY A 50 1.69 -5.23 1.60
CA GLY A 50 2.48 -4.77 0.46
C GLY A 50 3.47 -3.68 0.87
N CYS A 51 4.33 -3.94 1.86
CA CYS A 51 5.21 -2.93 2.45
C CYS A 51 6.38 -2.49 1.54
N GLY A 52 6.65 -3.24 0.47
CA GLY A 52 7.81 -2.98 -0.39
C GLY A 52 9.12 -2.88 0.40
N PRO A 53 9.98 -1.89 0.09
CA PRO A 53 11.26 -1.69 0.78
C PRO A 53 11.13 -1.02 2.17
N ALA A 54 9.92 -0.97 2.76
CA ALA A 54 9.60 -0.53 4.13
C ALA A 54 9.70 0.99 4.39
N ASP A 55 9.75 1.87 3.39
CA ASP A 55 9.89 3.33 3.63
C ASP A 55 8.71 3.90 4.44
N VAL A 56 7.47 3.50 4.13
CA VAL A 56 6.26 3.96 4.85
C VAL A 56 6.32 3.56 6.33
N VAL A 57 6.62 2.30 6.63
CA VAL A 57 6.64 1.79 8.02
C VAL A 57 7.79 2.37 8.84
N ILE A 58 8.94 2.63 8.20
CA ILE A 58 10.07 3.31 8.86
C ILE A 58 9.69 4.76 9.24
N ARG A 59 9.03 5.50 8.34
CA ARG A 59 8.52 6.85 8.63
C ARG A 59 7.50 6.83 9.76
N LEU A 60 6.57 5.88 9.72
CA LEU A 60 5.57 5.74 10.77
C LEU A 60 6.20 5.42 12.13
N ALA A 61 7.14 4.47 12.20
CA ALA A 61 7.82 4.10 13.43
C ALA A 61 8.62 5.28 14.04
N ARG A 62 9.23 6.11 13.19
CA ARG A 62 9.92 7.34 13.63
C ARG A 62 8.94 8.41 14.14
N THR A 63 7.77 8.52 13.51
CA THR A 63 6.74 9.51 13.88
C THR A 63 5.97 9.09 15.13
N LYS A 64 5.81 7.78 15.36
CA LYS A 64 5.08 7.18 16.50
C LYS A 64 5.98 6.24 17.29
N PRO A 65 6.83 6.74 18.20
CA PRO A 65 7.60 5.89 19.07
C PRO A 65 6.69 4.96 19.88
N GLY A 66 7.03 3.65 19.90
CA GLY A 66 6.25 2.63 20.60
C GLY A 66 5.14 1.97 19.77
N VAL A 67 5.01 2.32 18.49
CA VAL A 67 4.20 1.52 17.54
C VAL A 67 4.92 0.18 17.28
N HIS A 68 4.15 -0.91 17.20
CA HIS A 68 4.63 -2.20 16.70
C HIS A 68 4.01 -2.44 15.33
N ILE A 69 4.86 -2.63 14.33
CA ILE A 69 4.44 -2.77 12.93
C ILE A 69 4.81 -4.16 12.41
N THR A 70 3.85 -4.88 11.88
CA THR A 70 4.07 -6.07 11.06
C THR A 70 3.99 -5.64 9.60
N ALA A 71 5.07 -5.76 8.86
CA ALA A 71 5.16 -5.35 7.47
C ALA A 71 5.32 -6.58 6.57
N ILE A 72 4.47 -6.71 5.57
CA ILE A 72 4.33 -7.92 4.76
C ILE A 72 4.53 -7.56 3.29
N ASP A 73 5.32 -8.35 2.61
CA ASP A 73 5.46 -8.28 1.16
C ASP A 73 5.68 -9.68 0.57
N GLY A 74 5.15 -9.93 -0.63
CA GLY A 74 5.28 -11.20 -1.33
C GLY A 74 6.60 -11.36 -2.07
N ALA A 75 7.30 -10.26 -2.38
CA ALA A 75 8.53 -10.27 -3.13
C ALA A 75 9.76 -10.41 -2.20
N ALA A 76 10.50 -11.50 -2.34
CA ALA A 76 11.71 -11.75 -1.54
C ALA A 76 12.74 -10.63 -1.69
N ALA A 77 12.87 -10.05 -2.89
CA ALA A 77 13.76 -8.91 -3.15
C ALA A 77 13.36 -7.67 -2.34
N MET A 78 12.06 -7.37 -2.23
CA MET A 78 11.54 -6.26 -1.43
C MET A 78 11.80 -6.48 0.05
N ILE A 79 11.55 -7.68 0.57
CA ILE A 79 11.81 -8.02 1.98
C ILE A 79 13.31 -7.96 2.32
N ALA A 80 14.19 -8.36 1.39
CA ALA A 80 15.63 -8.21 1.61
C ALA A 80 16.03 -6.72 1.76
N MET A 81 15.56 -5.86 0.86
CA MET A 81 15.81 -4.41 0.95
C MET A 81 15.15 -3.78 2.19
N ALA A 82 13.94 -4.20 2.53
CA ALA A 82 13.24 -3.76 3.74
C ALA A 82 14.06 -4.08 5.00
N ARG A 83 14.66 -5.28 5.06
CA ARG A 83 15.50 -5.70 6.19
C ARG A 83 16.71 -4.79 6.36
N ASP A 84 17.42 -4.51 5.25
CA ASP A 84 18.58 -3.61 5.28
C ASP A 84 18.17 -2.19 5.71
N ALA A 85 17.05 -1.68 5.21
CA ALA A 85 16.54 -0.36 5.54
C ALA A 85 16.10 -0.25 7.01
N VAL A 86 15.38 -1.25 7.53
CA VAL A 86 14.94 -1.30 8.93
C VAL A 86 16.14 -1.39 9.88
N GLN A 87 17.14 -2.22 9.56
CA GLN A 87 18.38 -2.34 10.31
C GLN A 87 19.17 -1.02 10.31
N ALA A 88 19.33 -0.40 9.14
CA ALA A 88 20.00 0.91 9.02
C ALA A 88 19.27 2.01 9.81
N ALA A 89 17.97 1.89 9.99
CA ALA A 89 17.16 2.81 10.78
C ALA A 89 17.18 2.50 12.29
N GLY A 90 17.68 1.33 12.73
CA GLY A 90 17.67 0.87 14.13
C GLY A 90 16.26 0.58 14.65
N LEU A 91 15.37 0.07 13.80
CA LEU A 91 13.94 -0.10 14.10
C LEU A 91 13.50 -1.57 14.20
N GLU A 92 14.44 -2.53 14.30
CA GLU A 92 14.15 -3.98 14.32
C GLU A 92 13.29 -4.41 15.51
N GLN A 93 13.28 -3.61 16.59
CA GLN A 93 12.43 -3.86 17.75
C GLN A 93 10.98 -3.39 17.56
N GLN A 94 10.73 -2.53 16.57
CA GLN A 94 9.40 -1.96 16.30
C GLN A 94 8.79 -2.53 15.04
N ILE A 95 9.59 -3.01 14.07
CA ILE A 95 9.13 -3.48 12.77
C ILE A 95 9.50 -4.96 12.60
N THR A 96 8.48 -5.80 12.44
CA THR A 96 8.61 -7.21 12.08
C THR A 96 8.31 -7.37 10.60
N LEU A 97 9.26 -7.92 9.84
CA LEU A 97 9.12 -8.18 8.41
C LEU A 97 8.71 -9.63 8.17
N ILE A 98 7.71 -9.84 7.31
CA ILE A 98 7.22 -11.16 6.91
C ILE A 98 7.18 -11.23 5.39
N GLU A 99 7.89 -12.21 4.82
CA GLU A 99 7.74 -12.58 3.42
C GLU A 99 6.51 -13.49 3.28
N GLY A 100 5.55 -13.08 2.47
CA GLY A 100 4.34 -13.87 2.26
C GLY A 100 3.25 -13.14 1.49
N TYR A 101 2.26 -13.92 1.08
CA TYR A 101 1.13 -13.49 0.28
C TYR A 101 -0.17 -13.48 1.08
N ILE A 102 -1.05 -12.56 0.77
CA ILE A 102 -2.44 -12.61 1.25
C ILE A 102 -3.35 -13.26 0.18
N PRO A 103 -4.29 -14.13 0.58
CA PRO A 103 -4.40 -14.76 1.88
C PRO A 103 -3.34 -15.85 2.02
N GLY A 104 -2.78 -16.05 3.17
CA GLY A 104 -1.81 -17.13 3.40
C GLY A 104 -0.81 -16.85 4.50
N VAL A 105 -0.53 -15.58 4.77
CA VAL A 105 0.30 -15.22 5.93
C VAL A 105 -0.46 -15.59 7.21
N PRO A 106 0.18 -16.30 8.16
CA PRO A 106 -0.45 -16.79 9.39
C PRO A 106 -0.63 -15.66 10.40
N LEU A 107 -1.41 -14.65 10.05
CA LEU A 107 -1.82 -13.58 10.96
C LEU A 107 -3.07 -14.01 11.73
N ALA A 108 -3.06 -13.80 13.03
CA ALA A 108 -4.23 -14.08 13.86
C ALA A 108 -5.36 -13.10 13.59
N ASP A 109 -6.60 -13.57 13.73
CA ASP A 109 -7.80 -12.73 13.61
C ASP A 109 -7.81 -11.63 14.68
N HIS A 110 -8.38 -10.49 14.35
CA HIS A 110 -8.63 -9.38 15.28
C HIS A 110 -7.38 -8.95 16.08
N THR A 111 -6.22 -8.85 15.41
CA THR A 111 -4.94 -8.56 16.05
C THR A 111 -4.52 -7.10 15.93
N PHE A 112 -4.88 -6.42 14.85
CA PHE A 112 -4.32 -5.11 14.55
C PHE A 112 -5.29 -3.97 14.89
N ASP A 113 -4.74 -2.89 15.45
CA ASP A 113 -5.46 -1.64 15.70
C ASP A 113 -5.57 -0.79 14.43
N ALA A 114 -4.63 -0.99 13.48
CA ALA A 114 -4.65 -0.34 12.18
C ALA A 114 -4.11 -1.26 11.06
N ILE A 115 -4.73 -1.17 9.90
CA ILE A 115 -4.34 -1.86 8.68
C ILE A 115 -3.99 -0.79 7.64
N LEU A 116 -2.77 -0.85 7.15
CA LEU A 116 -2.23 0.03 6.13
C LEU A 116 -1.98 -0.74 4.85
N SER A 117 -2.00 -0.04 3.74
CA SER A 117 -1.48 -0.50 2.47
C SER A 117 -1.25 0.70 1.57
N LYS A 118 -0.17 0.69 0.80
CA LYS A 118 0.10 1.75 -0.15
C LYS A 118 0.63 1.19 -1.46
N ASP A 119 -0.06 1.56 -2.56
CA ASP A 119 0.29 1.14 -3.91
C ASP A 119 0.36 -0.41 -4.07
N PHE A 120 -0.65 -1.11 -3.55
CA PHE A 120 -0.71 -2.58 -3.54
C PHE A 120 -2.01 -3.15 -4.11
N LEU A 121 -3.17 -2.51 -3.87
CA LEU A 121 -4.48 -3.04 -4.27
C LEU A 121 -4.56 -3.32 -5.78
N HIS A 122 -3.93 -2.47 -6.60
CA HIS A 122 -3.95 -2.62 -8.05
C HIS A 122 -3.23 -3.88 -8.56
N HIS A 123 -2.31 -4.46 -7.79
CA HIS A 123 -1.65 -5.72 -8.13
C HIS A 123 -2.55 -6.95 -7.93
N LEU A 124 -3.64 -6.84 -7.18
CA LEU A 124 -4.49 -7.97 -6.88
C LEU A 124 -5.46 -8.27 -8.05
N PRO A 125 -5.41 -9.48 -8.65
CA PRO A 125 -6.39 -9.88 -9.66
C PRO A 125 -7.81 -9.88 -9.09
N ASP A 126 -8.00 -10.38 -7.87
CA ASP A 126 -9.23 -10.33 -7.09
C ASP A 126 -9.04 -9.40 -5.88
N PRO A 127 -9.62 -8.19 -5.91
CA PRO A 127 -9.49 -7.24 -4.80
C PRO A 127 -10.19 -7.70 -3.52
N MET A 128 -11.13 -8.64 -3.61
CA MET A 128 -11.85 -9.15 -2.44
C MET A 128 -10.92 -9.87 -1.46
N ILE A 129 -9.78 -10.36 -1.94
CA ILE A 129 -8.71 -10.94 -1.09
C ILE A 129 -8.25 -9.90 -0.04
N LEU A 130 -7.99 -8.66 -0.46
CA LEU A 130 -7.58 -7.59 0.46
C LEU A 130 -8.69 -7.27 1.46
N TRP A 131 -9.92 -7.09 0.98
CA TRP A 131 -11.04 -6.68 1.83
C TRP A 131 -11.42 -7.74 2.85
N HIS A 132 -11.36 -9.02 2.49
CA HIS A 132 -11.58 -10.12 3.42
C HIS A 132 -10.48 -10.19 4.46
N GLU A 133 -9.21 -10.01 4.05
CA GLU A 133 -8.08 -10.02 4.98
C GLU A 133 -8.13 -8.84 5.95
N VAL A 134 -8.37 -7.62 5.46
CA VAL A 134 -8.57 -6.43 6.29
C VAL A 134 -9.64 -6.68 7.37
N ARG A 135 -10.78 -7.25 6.99
CA ARG A 135 -11.85 -7.57 7.93
C ARG A 135 -11.46 -8.64 8.94
N ARG A 136 -10.70 -9.65 8.51
CA ARG A 136 -10.29 -10.77 9.36
C ARG A 136 -9.27 -10.36 10.43
N ILE A 137 -8.22 -9.63 10.03
CA ILE A 137 -7.09 -9.32 10.92
C ILE A 137 -7.32 -8.07 11.78
N GLY A 138 -8.21 -7.18 11.34
CA GLY A 138 -8.51 -5.95 12.08
C GLY A 138 -9.35 -6.23 13.33
N LYS A 139 -9.00 -5.58 14.44
CA LYS A 139 -9.84 -5.55 15.63
C LYS A 139 -11.18 -4.85 15.35
N PRO A 140 -12.22 -5.04 16.16
CA PRO A 140 -13.37 -4.16 16.15
C PRO A 140 -12.93 -2.69 16.25
N SER A 141 -13.47 -1.84 15.39
CA SER A 141 -13.10 -0.43 15.27
C SER A 141 -11.65 -0.13 14.83
N ALA A 142 -10.94 -1.13 14.32
CA ALA A 142 -9.59 -0.91 13.75
C ALA A 142 -9.62 0.13 12.63
N VAL A 143 -8.58 0.93 12.55
CA VAL A 143 -8.36 1.88 11.46
C VAL A 143 -7.98 1.12 10.20
N VAL A 144 -8.55 1.50 9.07
CA VAL A 144 -8.10 1.12 7.74
C VAL A 144 -7.65 2.37 7.02
N TYR A 145 -6.45 2.35 6.46
CA TYR A 145 -5.86 3.48 5.76
C TYR A 145 -5.04 2.98 4.56
N ILE A 146 -5.64 3.06 3.41
CA ILE A 146 -5.09 2.50 2.17
C ILE A 146 -5.03 3.61 1.13
N MET A 147 -3.87 3.82 0.53
CA MET A 147 -3.71 4.70 -0.61
C MET A 147 -3.28 3.89 -1.82
N ASP A 148 -3.97 4.08 -2.93
CA ASP A 148 -3.65 3.36 -4.15
C ASP A 148 -3.80 4.25 -5.39
N LEU A 149 -3.19 3.84 -6.48
CA LEU A 149 -3.44 4.46 -7.77
C LEU A 149 -4.90 4.29 -8.17
N PHE A 150 -5.43 5.20 -8.97
CA PHE A 150 -6.69 4.96 -9.66
C PHE A 150 -6.53 5.05 -11.17
N ARG A 151 -7.31 4.23 -11.87
CA ARG A 151 -7.26 4.09 -13.32
C ARG A 151 -7.77 5.35 -14.02
N PRO A 152 -6.96 5.98 -14.90
CA PRO A 152 -7.38 7.10 -15.73
C PRO A 152 -8.49 6.70 -16.73
N ALA A 153 -9.15 7.68 -17.32
CA ALA A 153 -10.23 7.43 -18.27
C ALA A 153 -9.74 6.78 -19.56
N THR A 154 -8.56 7.17 -20.03
CA THR A 154 -7.97 6.67 -21.28
C THR A 154 -6.51 6.28 -21.11
N PRO A 155 -5.95 5.41 -21.99
CA PRO A 155 -4.52 5.13 -21.99
C PRO A 155 -3.65 6.37 -22.28
N ASP A 156 -4.16 7.35 -23.01
CA ASP A 156 -3.44 8.58 -23.29
C ASP A 156 -3.32 9.45 -22.02
N ASP A 157 -4.38 9.51 -21.21
CA ASP A 157 -4.32 10.16 -19.89
C ASP A 157 -3.27 9.50 -18.99
N ALA A 158 -3.21 8.17 -19.02
CA ALA A 158 -2.16 7.43 -18.27
C ALA A 158 -0.75 7.81 -18.74
N ARG A 159 -0.51 7.90 -20.05
CA ARG A 159 0.79 8.34 -20.60
C ARG A 159 1.14 9.76 -20.17
N VAL A 160 0.19 10.68 -20.21
CA VAL A 160 0.40 12.07 -19.76
C VAL A 160 0.80 12.12 -18.28
N ILE A 161 0.14 11.33 -17.42
CA ILE A 161 0.49 11.23 -16.00
C ILE A 161 1.92 10.70 -15.84
N VAL A 162 2.28 9.60 -16.53
CA VAL A 162 3.62 9.00 -16.47
C VAL A 162 4.70 9.99 -16.89
N GLU A 163 4.53 10.66 -18.03
CA GLU A 163 5.52 11.62 -18.54
C GLU A 163 5.70 12.83 -17.62
N ARG A 164 4.66 13.24 -16.92
CA ARG A 164 4.75 14.35 -15.98
C ARG A 164 5.37 13.95 -14.64
N VAL A 165 4.97 12.80 -14.11
CA VAL A 165 5.34 12.36 -12.75
C VAL A 165 6.70 11.68 -12.73
N ALA A 166 6.99 10.88 -13.75
CA ALA A 166 8.20 10.07 -13.85
C ALA A 166 9.16 10.58 -14.95
N ALA A 167 9.14 11.89 -15.26
CA ALA A 167 9.92 12.47 -16.36
C ALA A 167 11.42 12.14 -16.30
N GLY A 168 11.98 12.12 -15.08
CA GLY A 168 13.41 11.84 -14.83
C GLY A 168 13.74 10.37 -14.57
N GLU A 169 12.74 9.48 -14.52
CA GLU A 169 12.91 8.10 -14.13
C GLU A 169 13.39 7.21 -15.30
N ALA A 170 13.97 6.06 -14.94
CA ALA A 170 14.40 5.06 -15.91
C ALA A 170 13.20 4.53 -16.73
N PRO A 171 13.43 4.16 -18.02
CA PRO A 171 12.34 3.66 -18.88
C PRO A 171 11.55 2.49 -18.30
N ILE A 172 12.19 1.60 -17.54
CA ILE A 172 11.55 0.48 -16.88
C ILE A 172 10.49 0.98 -15.87
N LEU A 173 10.81 1.97 -15.03
CA LEU A 173 9.87 2.54 -14.06
C LEU A 173 8.71 3.27 -14.71
N LYS A 174 8.94 3.93 -15.86
CA LYS A 174 7.85 4.54 -16.64
C LYS A 174 6.89 3.49 -17.19
N THR A 175 7.43 2.36 -17.66
CA THR A 175 6.62 1.24 -18.14
C THR A 175 5.82 0.62 -16.99
N ASP A 176 6.46 0.34 -15.87
CA ASP A 176 5.79 -0.22 -14.68
C ASP A 176 4.70 0.74 -14.18
N PHE A 177 4.99 2.02 -14.06
CA PHE A 177 4.01 3.01 -13.63
C PHE A 177 2.80 3.10 -14.60
N PHE A 178 3.04 3.03 -15.91
CA PHE A 178 1.95 2.97 -16.89
C PHE A 178 1.10 1.70 -16.70
N ASN A 179 1.74 0.55 -16.51
CA ASN A 179 1.04 -0.71 -16.29
C ASN A 179 0.22 -0.67 -15.00
N SER A 180 0.79 -0.16 -13.90
CA SER A 180 0.10 0.01 -12.63
C SER A 180 -1.13 0.93 -12.74
N LEU A 181 -1.04 2.05 -13.49
CA LEU A 181 -2.19 2.90 -13.79
C LEU A 181 -3.27 2.16 -14.58
N CYS A 182 -2.89 1.28 -15.52
CA CYS A 182 -3.81 0.46 -16.29
C CYS A 182 -4.43 -0.66 -15.43
N ALA A 183 -3.72 -1.17 -14.44
CA ALA A 183 -4.15 -2.21 -13.52
C ALA A 183 -4.99 -1.68 -12.35
N ALA A 184 -4.91 -0.38 -12.07
CA ALA A 184 -5.61 0.25 -10.97
C ALA A 184 -7.13 0.17 -11.12
N PHE A 185 -7.84 0.17 -9.99
CA PHE A 185 -9.29 0.30 -9.95
C PHE A 185 -9.69 1.77 -10.04
N THR A 186 -10.89 2.05 -10.50
CA THR A 186 -11.49 3.38 -10.37
C THR A 186 -12.07 3.57 -8.96
N PRO A 187 -12.24 4.81 -8.46
CA PRO A 187 -12.89 5.05 -7.17
C PRO A 187 -14.27 4.38 -7.06
N THR A 188 -15.08 4.42 -8.11
CA THR A 188 -16.40 3.77 -8.12
C THR A 188 -16.31 2.26 -8.00
N GLU A 189 -15.35 1.61 -8.69
CA GLU A 189 -15.13 0.17 -8.55
C GLU A 189 -14.73 -0.20 -7.12
N VAL A 190 -13.90 0.63 -6.47
CA VAL A 190 -13.53 0.41 -5.06
C VAL A 190 -14.72 0.61 -4.12
N GLU A 191 -15.56 1.62 -4.35
CA GLU A 191 -16.80 1.80 -3.58
C GLU A 191 -17.73 0.57 -3.69
N ASP A 192 -17.84 -0.02 -4.89
CA ASP A 192 -18.62 -1.24 -5.11
C ASP A 192 -18.02 -2.45 -4.37
N GLN A 193 -16.69 -2.60 -4.39
CA GLN A 193 -15.97 -3.64 -3.64
C GLN A 193 -16.20 -3.50 -2.14
N LEU A 194 -16.07 -2.29 -1.58
CA LEU A 194 -16.30 -2.02 -0.16
C LEU A 194 -17.74 -2.34 0.25
N ARG A 195 -18.70 -1.99 -0.60
CA ARG A 195 -20.12 -2.32 -0.39
C ARG A 195 -20.34 -3.84 -0.38
N ALA A 196 -19.73 -4.56 -1.34
CA ALA A 196 -19.79 -6.02 -1.39
C ALA A 196 -19.13 -6.68 -0.17
N ALA A 197 -18.02 -6.12 0.32
CA ALA A 197 -17.33 -6.58 1.53
C ALA A 197 -18.00 -6.13 2.84
N SER A 198 -19.06 -5.29 2.78
CA SER A 198 -19.70 -4.68 3.97
C SER A 198 -18.71 -3.93 4.85
N LEU A 199 -17.78 -3.17 4.23
CA LEU A 199 -16.81 -2.34 4.92
C LEU A 199 -17.26 -0.86 4.91
N PRO A 200 -17.43 -0.21 6.07
CA PRO A 200 -17.88 1.17 6.17
C PRO A 200 -16.73 2.17 5.96
N LEU A 201 -16.04 2.03 4.85
CA LEU A 201 -14.91 2.88 4.48
C LEU A 201 -15.32 3.89 3.41
N THR A 202 -14.62 5.01 3.36
CA THR A 202 -14.79 6.06 2.34
C THR A 202 -13.67 6.00 1.31
N VAL A 203 -13.98 6.40 0.09
CA VAL A 203 -13.00 6.52 -1.01
C VAL A 203 -12.97 7.97 -1.45
N GLU A 204 -11.80 8.58 -1.46
CA GLU A 204 -11.62 9.96 -1.92
C GLU A 204 -10.38 10.10 -2.82
N PRO A 205 -10.47 10.68 -4.01
CA PRO A 205 -9.30 11.08 -4.78
C PRO A 205 -8.51 12.15 -4.01
N VAL A 206 -7.22 11.91 -3.77
CA VAL A 206 -6.32 12.83 -3.03
C VAL A 206 -5.26 13.46 -3.92
N SER A 207 -5.12 12.98 -5.14
CA SER A 207 -4.29 13.57 -6.18
C SER A 207 -4.84 13.20 -7.56
N GLU A 208 -4.17 13.59 -8.62
CA GLU A 208 -4.54 13.22 -9.99
C GLU A 208 -4.40 11.72 -10.31
N ARG A 209 -3.77 10.94 -9.41
CA ARG A 209 -3.50 9.53 -9.60
C ARG A 209 -3.73 8.65 -8.39
N HIS A 210 -3.87 9.23 -7.20
CA HIS A 210 -4.09 8.47 -5.98
C HIS A 210 -5.49 8.72 -5.40
N MET A 211 -6.09 7.64 -4.92
CA MET A 211 -7.26 7.65 -4.05
C MET A 211 -6.86 7.17 -2.66
N LEU A 212 -7.52 7.69 -1.66
CA LEU A 212 -7.41 7.27 -0.27
C LEU A 212 -8.68 6.54 0.15
N ILE A 213 -8.51 5.35 0.67
CA ILE A 213 -9.56 4.51 1.23
C ILE A 213 -9.34 4.49 2.74
N LYS A 214 -10.26 5.06 3.52
CA LYS A 214 -10.08 5.18 4.96
C LYS A 214 -11.35 5.06 5.77
N GLY A 215 -11.19 4.72 7.03
CA GLY A 215 -12.27 4.63 8.00
C GLY A 215 -11.96 3.69 9.15
N ARG A 216 -13.01 3.20 9.79
CA ARG A 216 -12.91 2.20 10.85
C ARG A 216 -13.78 0.99 10.52
N LEU A 217 -13.31 -0.19 10.89
CA LEU A 217 -14.13 -1.38 10.86
C LEU A 217 -15.32 -1.24 11.80
N ALA A 218 -16.39 -1.99 11.55
CA ALA A 218 -17.51 -2.07 12.47
C ALA A 218 -17.03 -2.58 13.85
N GLY A 219 -17.64 -2.04 14.92
CA GLY A 219 -17.36 -2.45 16.30
C GLY A 219 -18.04 -3.75 16.68
#